data_25d5c03f1a4911be9d84c934930daf33
#
_entry.id   25d5c03f1a4911be9d84c934930daf33
#
_cell.length_a   1.000
_cell.length_b   1.000
_cell.length_c   1.000
_cell.angle_alpha   90.00
_cell.angle_beta   90.00
_cell.angle_gamma   90.00
#
_symmetry.space_group_name_H-M   'P 1'
#
loop_
_entity.id
_entity.type
_entity.pdbx_description
1 polymer ?
#
loop_
_entity_poly.entity_id
_entity_poly.type
_entity_poly.pdbx_seq_one_letter_code
_entity_poly.pdbx_strand_id
1 'polypeptide(L)'
;MRISSILFISMVLPVILTKCGESEDAVSLANTYMTDPEAVKRGRLLFVGTCAGYCHKLTPERVDALYLFDCDWKHGSSDQEIFNTVTTGVPNTRMLGFGTNFPEGENDLWKIIAFIRTNSPQCS
;
A
#
# COMPACT_ATOMS: atom_id res chain seq x y z
N MET A 1 78.38 2.64 3.08
CA MET A 1 77.38 2.01 2.23
C MET A 1 76.03 2.01 3.05
N ARG A 2 75.12 2.93 2.78
CA ARG A 2 73.87 3.10 3.55
C ARG A 2 72.74 2.51 2.72
N ILE A 3 72.14 1.44 3.24
CA ILE A 3 70.97 0.80 2.64
C ILE A 3 69.73 1.49 3.19
N SER A 4 69.06 2.24 2.33
CA SER A 4 67.79 2.89 2.69
C SER A 4 66.65 1.87 2.50
N SER A 5 66.05 1.44 3.62
CA SER A 5 64.83 0.63 3.60
C SER A 5 63.64 1.52 3.28
N ILE A 6 63.03 1.31 2.14
CA ILE A 6 61.78 1.97 1.76
C ILE A 6 60.64 1.12 2.32
N LEU A 7 59.94 1.67 3.32
CA LEU A 7 58.68 1.10 3.90
C LEU A 7 57.55 1.40 2.91
N PHE A 8 57.05 0.35 2.24
CA PHE A 8 55.76 0.44 1.53
C PHE A 8 54.62 0.34 2.53
N ILE A 9 54.01 1.47 2.83
CA ILE A 9 52.73 1.48 3.58
C ILE A 9 51.61 1.14 2.59
N SER A 10 51.14 -0.11 2.66
CA SER A 10 49.97 -0.56 1.92
C SER A 10 48.71 0.05 2.55
N MET A 11 48.15 1.04 1.90
CA MET A 11 46.93 1.71 2.30
C MET A 11 45.74 0.83 1.86
N VAL A 12 45.27 -0.04 2.77
CA VAL A 12 44.04 -0.82 2.56
C VAL A 12 42.85 0.11 2.73
N LEU A 13 42.25 0.49 1.61
CA LEU A 13 41.01 1.26 1.58
C LEU A 13 39.84 0.34 1.99
N PRO A 14 39.08 0.63 3.05
CA PRO A 14 37.90 -0.18 3.38
C PRO A 14 36.83 0.07 2.32
N VAL A 15 36.48 -0.98 1.58
CA VAL A 15 35.30 -0.98 0.71
C VAL A 15 34.06 -0.97 1.62
N ILE A 16 33.44 0.19 1.77
CA ILE A 16 32.15 0.31 2.41
C ILE A 16 31.12 -0.27 1.45
N LEU A 17 30.72 -1.54 1.67
CA LEU A 17 29.53 -2.09 1.04
C LEU A 17 28.32 -1.32 1.63
N THR A 18 27.86 -0.32 0.89
CA THR A 18 26.51 0.21 1.11
C THR A 18 25.53 -0.90 0.79
N LYS A 19 24.98 -1.57 1.83
CA LYS A 19 23.75 -2.33 1.69
C LYS A 19 22.72 -1.39 1.09
N CYS A 20 22.30 -1.64 -0.16
CA CYS A 20 21.04 -1.12 -0.66
C CYS A 20 19.97 -1.57 0.32
N GLY A 21 19.28 -0.59 0.92
CA GLY A 21 18.31 -0.84 1.97
C GLY A 21 17.28 -1.85 1.49
N GLU A 22 17.10 -2.90 2.28
CA GLU A 22 15.80 -3.54 2.42
C GLU A 22 14.80 -2.40 2.57
N SER A 23 13.82 -2.36 1.67
CA SER A 23 12.63 -1.55 1.90
C SER A 23 12.01 -2.08 3.19
N GLU A 24 12.27 -1.39 4.31
CA GLU A 24 11.34 -1.46 5.42
C GLU A 24 9.98 -1.19 4.77
N ASP A 25 9.07 -2.16 4.85
CA ASP A 25 7.70 -1.97 4.44
C ASP A 25 7.22 -0.72 5.17
N ALA A 26 7.16 0.38 4.44
CA ALA A 26 6.75 1.65 5.02
C ALA A 26 5.36 1.40 5.57
N VAL A 27 5.22 1.45 6.90
CA VAL A 27 3.95 1.22 7.59
C VAL A 27 2.93 2.11 6.90
N SER A 28 2.02 1.51 6.15
CA SER A 28 1.07 2.29 5.38
C SER A 28 0.20 3.11 6.33
N LEU A 29 -0.28 4.25 5.86
CA LEU A 29 -1.19 5.08 6.66
C LEU A 29 -2.48 4.29 7.01
N ALA A 30 -2.86 3.30 6.19
CA ALA A 30 -3.93 2.38 6.49
C ALA A 30 -3.69 1.61 7.79
N ASN A 31 -2.49 1.12 8.04
CA ASN A 31 -2.15 0.42 9.29
C ASN A 31 -2.36 1.30 10.52
N THR A 32 -2.04 2.59 10.43
CA THR A 32 -2.32 3.55 11.50
C THR A 32 -3.83 3.68 11.73
N TYR A 33 -4.61 3.81 10.67
CA TYR A 33 -6.06 3.94 10.77
C TYR A 33 -6.77 2.65 11.18
N MET A 34 -6.20 1.47 10.95
CA MET A 34 -6.76 0.20 11.43
C MET A 34 -6.85 0.12 12.96
N THR A 35 -6.01 0.85 13.67
CA THR A 35 -6.04 0.91 15.14
C THR A 35 -7.01 1.96 15.70
N ASP A 36 -7.62 2.77 14.84
CA ASP A 36 -8.60 3.80 15.19
C ASP A 36 -10.02 3.41 14.74
N PRO A 37 -10.92 3.01 15.66
CA PRO A 37 -12.27 2.60 15.31
C PRO A 37 -13.10 3.68 14.59
N GLU A 38 -12.87 4.96 14.87
CA GLU A 38 -13.58 6.05 14.19
C GLU A 38 -13.07 6.24 12.75
N ALA A 39 -11.76 6.06 12.53
CA ALA A 39 -11.20 6.06 11.18
C ALA A 39 -11.75 4.88 10.35
N VAL A 40 -11.80 3.68 10.92
CA VAL A 40 -12.38 2.49 10.25
C VAL A 40 -13.86 2.70 9.96
N LYS A 41 -14.62 3.24 10.89
CA LYS A 41 -16.04 3.56 10.70
C LYS A 41 -16.25 4.59 9.60
N ARG A 42 -15.43 5.64 9.54
CA ARG A 42 -15.46 6.62 8.47
C ARG A 42 -15.12 5.96 7.12
N GLY A 43 -14.08 5.14 7.07
CA GLY A 43 -13.72 4.36 5.89
C GLY A 43 -14.87 3.49 5.37
N ARG A 44 -15.62 2.84 6.28
CA ARG A 44 -16.82 2.07 5.95
C ARG A 44 -17.92 2.94 5.31
N LEU A 45 -18.20 4.10 5.88
CA LEU A 45 -19.23 5.00 5.35
C LEU A 45 -18.88 5.47 3.93
N LEU A 46 -17.64 5.84 3.70
CA LEU A 46 -17.13 6.24 2.40
C LEU A 46 -17.15 5.08 1.41
N PHE A 47 -16.71 3.89 1.81
CA PHE A 47 -16.76 2.68 0.98
C PHE A 47 -18.18 2.36 0.55
N VAL A 48 -19.14 2.35 1.48
CA VAL A 48 -20.55 2.08 1.18
C VAL A 48 -21.13 3.11 0.22
N GLY A 49 -20.84 4.39 0.43
CA GLY A 49 -21.39 5.46 -0.40
C GLY A 49 -20.73 5.56 -1.80
N THR A 50 -19.46 5.18 -1.93
CA THR A 50 -18.69 5.40 -3.15
C THR A 50 -18.43 4.11 -3.93
N CYS A 51 -18.04 3.04 -3.24
CA CYS A 51 -17.54 1.81 -3.86
C CYS A 51 -18.62 0.72 -3.94
N ALA A 52 -19.41 0.56 -2.87
CA ALA A 52 -20.34 -0.57 -2.75
C ALA A 52 -21.68 -0.33 -3.45
N GLY A 53 -22.06 0.90 -3.72
CA GLY A 53 -23.37 1.22 -4.27
C GLY A 53 -23.70 0.49 -5.56
N TYR A 54 -22.74 0.45 -6.48
CA TYR A 54 -22.95 -0.14 -7.82
C TYR A 54 -21.97 -1.27 -8.14
N CYS A 55 -20.80 -1.33 -7.52
CA CYS A 55 -19.71 -2.19 -7.95
C CYS A 55 -19.30 -3.19 -6.85
N HIS A 56 -18.49 -2.77 -5.88
CA HIS A 56 -17.91 -3.67 -4.89
C HIS A 56 -18.88 -3.99 -3.76
N LYS A 57 -19.32 -5.23 -3.67
CA LYS A 57 -20.31 -5.63 -2.66
C LYS A 57 -19.66 -5.91 -1.30
N LEU A 58 -20.43 -5.77 -0.23
CA LEU A 58 -19.99 -6.12 1.14
C LEU A 58 -20.09 -7.63 1.41
N THR A 59 -20.79 -8.35 0.55
CA THR A 59 -20.99 -9.80 0.58
C THR A 59 -20.54 -10.40 -0.76
N PRO A 60 -20.07 -11.66 -0.79
CA PRO A 60 -19.73 -12.33 -2.03
C PRO A 60 -20.95 -12.47 -2.94
N GLU A 61 -20.98 -11.71 -4.02
CA GLU A 61 -22.05 -11.74 -5.03
C GLU A 61 -21.44 -11.90 -6.42
N ARG A 62 -22.20 -12.48 -7.34
CA ARG A 62 -21.81 -12.59 -8.75
C ARG A 62 -22.05 -11.25 -9.45
N VAL A 63 -21.04 -10.40 -9.39
CA VAL A 63 -20.98 -9.13 -10.12
C VAL A 63 -19.67 -9.07 -10.89
N ASP A 64 -19.52 -8.15 -11.81
CA ASP A 64 -18.30 -7.99 -12.60
C ASP A 64 -17.14 -7.32 -11.84
N ALA A 65 -17.44 -6.65 -10.73
CA ALA A 65 -16.41 -6.08 -9.85
C ALA A 65 -15.93 -7.12 -8.83
N LEU A 66 -14.64 -7.03 -8.48
CA LEU A 66 -14.04 -7.91 -7.48
C LEU A 66 -14.70 -7.75 -6.10
N TYR A 67 -14.85 -8.85 -5.39
CA TYR A 67 -15.11 -8.83 -3.96
C TYR A 67 -13.79 -8.48 -3.25
N LEU A 68 -13.78 -7.43 -2.44
CA LEU A 68 -12.54 -6.86 -1.90
C LEU A 68 -12.22 -7.33 -0.47
N PHE A 69 -13.03 -8.23 0.09
CA PHE A 69 -12.86 -8.74 1.45
C PHE A 69 -12.40 -10.21 1.47
N ASP A 70 -11.70 -10.64 0.44
CA ASP A 70 -11.01 -11.94 0.34
C ASP A 70 -9.54 -11.73 -0.04
N CYS A 71 -8.85 -12.79 -0.45
CA CYS A 71 -7.44 -12.75 -0.83
C CYS A 71 -7.22 -12.80 -2.36
N ASP A 72 -8.26 -12.68 -3.19
CA ASP A 72 -8.16 -12.74 -4.65
C ASP A 72 -7.93 -11.34 -5.27
N TRP A 73 -6.75 -10.79 -5.07
CA TRP A 73 -6.35 -9.49 -5.59
C TRP A 73 -5.75 -9.59 -7.00
N LYS A 74 -6.38 -8.95 -7.99
CA LYS A 74 -5.93 -8.96 -9.39
C LYS A 74 -5.01 -7.81 -9.79
N HIS A 75 -5.01 -6.73 -9.03
CA HIS A 75 -4.30 -5.49 -9.37
C HIS A 75 -3.31 -5.06 -8.28
N GLY A 76 -2.71 -6.03 -7.61
CA GLY A 76 -1.83 -5.83 -6.48
C GLY A 76 -2.57 -5.88 -5.15
N SER A 77 -1.89 -6.40 -4.12
CA SER A 77 -2.47 -6.68 -2.80
C SER A 77 -1.92 -5.83 -1.67
N SER A 78 -0.85 -5.06 -1.90
CA SER A 78 -0.34 -4.11 -0.91
C SER A 78 -1.26 -2.89 -0.80
N ASP A 79 -1.22 -2.22 0.34
CA ASP A 79 -2.03 -1.00 0.57
C ASP A 79 -1.72 0.09 -0.46
N GLN A 80 -0.45 0.23 -0.84
CA GLN A 80 -0.03 1.21 -1.85
C GLN A 80 -0.55 0.85 -3.24
N GLU A 81 -0.59 -0.43 -3.60
CA GLU A 81 -1.14 -0.87 -4.89
C GLU A 81 -2.65 -0.65 -4.94
N ILE A 82 -3.36 -0.92 -3.84
CA ILE A 82 -4.79 -0.60 -3.73
C ILE A 82 -5.01 0.91 -3.85
N PHE A 83 -4.22 1.70 -3.15
CA PHE A 83 -4.26 3.17 -3.24
C PHE A 83 -4.08 3.62 -4.69
N ASN A 84 -3.05 3.11 -5.37
CA ASN A 84 -2.76 3.43 -6.76
C ASN A 84 -3.92 3.01 -7.68
N THR A 85 -4.47 1.81 -7.50
CA THR A 85 -5.60 1.31 -8.29
C THR A 85 -6.84 2.19 -8.14
N VAL A 86 -7.14 2.66 -6.93
CA VAL A 86 -8.29 3.56 -6.71
C VAL A 86 -8.03 4.93 -7.33
N THR A 87 -6.82 5.47 -7.19
CA THR A 87 -6.51 6.81 -7.70
C THR A 87 -6.44 6.86 -9.22
N THR A 88 -5.93 5.84 -9.87
CA THR A 88 -5.73 5.79 -11.33
C THR A 88 -6.84 5.05 -12.09
N GLY A 89 -7.58 4.19 -11.42
CA GLY A 89 -8.53 3.28 -12.05
C GLY A 89 -7.86 2.08 -12.72
N VAL A 90 -8.67 1.26 -13.38
CA VAL A 90 -8.21 0.09 -14.14
C VAL A 90 -8.55 0.28 -15.61
N PRO A 91 -7.56 0.35 -16.52
CA PRO A 91 -7.80 0.58 -17.95
C PRO A 91 -8.77 -0.44 -18.56
N ASN A 92 -9.63 0.03 -19.46
CA ASN A 92 -10.62 -0.78 -20.17
C ASN A 92 -11.66 -1.47 -19.27
N THR A 93 -11.89 -0.95 -18.06
CA THR A 93 -12.93 -1.41 -17.15
C THR A 93 -13.82 -0.26 -16.71
N ARG A 94 -14.88 -0.57 -15.94
CA ARG A 94 -15.74 0.44 -15.31
C ARG A 94 -15.13 1.03 -14.03
N MET A 95 -13.99 0.50 -13.55
CA MET A 95 -13.26 1.06 -12.41
C MET A 95 -12.51 2.31 -12.87
N LEU A 96 -13.17 3.44 -12.78
CA LEU A 96 -12.58 4.74 -13.09
C LEU A 96 -11.67 5.19 -11.94
N GLY A 97 -10.66 6.01 -12.27
CA GLY A 97 -9.80 6.61 -11.26
C GLY A 97 -10.55 7.68 -10.45
N PHE A 98 -10.53 7.56 -9.14
CA PHE A 98 -11.13 8.53 -8.22
C PHE A 98 -10.17 9.67 -7.87
N GLY A 99 -8.86 9.52 -8.16
CA GLY A 99 -7.86 10.43 -7.64
C GLY A 99 -7.92 10.50 -6.12
N THR A 100 -7.84 11.71 -5.60
CA THR A 100 -8.02 12.01 -4.17
C THR A 100 -9.31 12.80 -3.92
N ASN A 101 -10.34 12.58 -4.75
CA ASN A 101 -11.62 13.33 -4.71
C ASN A 101 -12.55 12.81 -3.59
N PHE A 102 -12.03 12.77 -2.37
CA PHE A 102 -12.77 12.48 -1.15
C PHE A 102 -12.81 13.73 -0.28
N PRO A 103 -13.75 13.86 0.67
CA PRO A 103 -13.88 15.07 1.50
C PRO A 103 -12.60 15.47 2.26
N GLU A 104 -11.82 14.50 2.75
CA GLU A 104 -10.51 14.71 3.39
C GLU A 104 -9.34 14.25 2.50
N GLY A 105 -9.52 14.26 1.19
CA GLY A 105 -8.50 13.89 0.23
C GLY A 105 -8.01 12.44 0.40
N GLU A 106 -6.70 12.25 0.29
CA GLU A 106 -6.09 10.91 0.39
C GLU A 106 -6.25 10.25 1.77
N ASN A 107 -6.41 11.04 2.84
CA ASN A 107 -6.66 10.49 4.18
C ASN A 107 -7.94 9.63 4.21
N ASP A 108 -8.97 10.05 3.50
CA ASP A 108 -10.21 9.28 3.40
C ASP A 108 -10.00 7.98 2.60
N LEU A 109 -9.18 8.01 1.56
CA LEU A 109 -8.83 6.80 0.82
C LEU A 109 -8.06 5.81 1.71
N TRP A 110 -7.11 6.28 2.50
CA TRP A 110 -6.40 5.43 3.46
C TRP A 110 -7.33 4.84 4.53
N LYS A 111 -8.36 5.58 4.97
CA LYS A 111 -9.41 5.06 5.88
C LYS A 111 -10.28 4.00 5.21
N ILE A 112 -10.58 4.16 3.91
CA ILE A 112 -11.27 3.12 3.12
C ILE A 112 -10.43 1.85 3.07
N ILE A 113 -9.13 1.95 2.79
CA ILE A 113 -8.22 0.80 2.76
C ILE A 113 -8.14 0.14 4.15
N ALA A 114 -8.05 0.94 5.22
CA ALA A 114 -8.09 0.44 6.59
C ALA A 114 -9.36 -0.34 6.89
N PHE A 115 -10.52 0.14 6.44
CA PHE A 115 -11.79 -0.58 6.57
C PHE A 115 -11.77 -1.92 5.83
N ILE A 116 -11.29 -1.96 4.59
CA ILE A 116 -11.17 -3.20 3.82
C ILE A 116 -10.26 -4.19 4.58
N ARG A 117 -9.09 -3.76 5.01
CA ARG A 117 -8.12 -4.61 5.72
C ARG A 117 -8.66 -5.16 7.04
N THR A 118 -9.35 -4.33 7.81
CA THR A 118 -9.92 -4.75 9.09
C THR A 118 -11.02 -5.81 8.92
N ASN A 119 -11.67 -5.86 7.76
CA ASN A 119 -12.77 -6.78 7.47
C ASN A 119 -12.38 -7.91 6.51
N SER A 120 -11.12 -8.00 6.11
CA SER A 120 -10.59 -9.07 5.27
C SER A 120 -9.82 -10.09 6.10
N PRO A 121 -9.71 -11.37 5.66
CA PRO A 121 -8.83 -12.33 6.29
C PRO A 121 -7.37 -11.90 6.15
N GLN A 122 -6.50 -12.43 6.99
CA GLN A 122 -5.05 -12.29 6.83
C GLN A 122 -4.62 -13.08 5.60
N CYS A 123 -4.26 -12.38 4.53
CA CYS A 123 -3.77 -12.99 3.31
C CYS A 123 -2.25 -13.20 3.41
N SER A 124 -1.80 -14.44 3.26
CA SER A 124 -0.37 -14.83 3.25
C SER A 124 0.15 -14.92 1.83
#